data_ce2a898afafa7dbe641ee267ecb0eee7
#
_entry.id   ce2a898afafa7dbe641ee267ecb0eee7
#
_cell.length_a   1.000
_cell.length_b   1.000
_cell.length_c   1.000
_cell.angle_alpha   90.00
_cell.angle_beta   90.00
_cell.angle_gamma   90.00
#
_symmetry.space_group_name_H-M   'P 1'
#
loop_
_entity.id
_entity.type
_entity.pdbx_description
1 polymer ?
#
loop_
_entity_poly.entity_id
_entity_poly.type
_entity_poly.pdbx_seq_one_letter_code
_entity_poly.pdbx_strand_id
1 'polypeptide(L)'
;MMPKEIISAYLEALGKGDVGLAFSFFSPNAQWHQPGSHKFSGVKSGIEAIGKMLGGMMEATQGTFELKPYGNLMVNGNMAALPVRFSGTIEDRNIDMTGIDLFEVNKGKITGVWLFSDDQELEDNFWGK
;
A
#
# COMPACT_ATOMS: atom_id res chain seq x y z
N MET A 1 13.72 -12.07 -10.71
CA MET A 1 13.61 -12.15 -9.24
C MET A 1 12.28 -12.76 -8.84
N MET A 2 12.30 -13.56 -7.82
CA MET A 2 11.08 -14.17 -7.27
C MET A 2 10.25 -13.11 -6.54
N PRO A 3 8.92 -13.31 -6.44
CA PRO A 3 8.05 -12.33 -5.77
C PRO A 3 8.52 -11.92 -4.38
N LYS A 4 8.99 -12.87 -3.57
CA LYS A 4 9.45 -12.54 -2.22
C LYS A 4 10.58 -11.51 -2.22
N GLU A 5 11.53 -11.66 -3.14
CA GLU A 5 12.67 -10.75 -3.24
C GLU A 5 12.23 -9.35 -3.68
N ILE A 6 11.32 -9.28 -4.65
CA ILE A 6 10.83 -8.01 -5.19
C ILE A 6 10.05 -7.25 -4.13
N ILE A 7 9.11 -7.93 -3.45
CA ILE A 7 8.31 -7.28 -2.41
C ILE A 7 9.18 -6.86 -1.23
N SER A 8 10.14 -7.69 -0.82
CA SER A 8 11.06 -7.33 0.26
C SER A 8 11.89 -6.10 -0.10
N ALA A 9 12.38 -6.02 -1.33
CA ALA A 9 13.14 -4.86 -1.79
C ALA A 9 12.29 -3.60 -1.85
N TYR A 10 11.04 -3.73 -2.31
CA TYR A 10 10.08 -2.63 -2.33
C TYR A 10 9.83 -2.08 -0.91
N LEU A 11 9.57 -2.96 0.04
CA LEU A 11 9.30 -2.57 1.43
C LEU A 11 10.54 -1.91 2.07
N GLU A 12 11.72 -2.42 1.78
CA GLU A 12 12.96 -1.82 2.27
C GLU A 12 13.14 -0.40 1.73
N ALA A 13 12.89 -0.21 0.43
CA ALA A 13 12.98 1.12 -0.18
C ALA A 13 11.98 2.09 0.43
N LEU A 14 10.73 1.66 0.66
CA LEU A 14 9.73 2.48 1.33
C LEU A 14 10.17 2.87 2.74
N GLY A 15 10.71 1.91 3.49
CA GLY A 15 11.15 2.15 4.86
C GLY A 15 12.28 3.15 4.97
N LYS A 16 13.09 3.27 3.91
CA LYS A 16 14.17 4.25 3.83
C LYS A 16 13.72 5.59 3.25
N GLY A 17 12.47 5.70 2.84
CA GLY A 17 11.95 6.90 2.20
C GLY A 17 12.42 7.08 0.76
N ASP A 18 12.98 6.03 0.15
CA ASP A 18 13.43 6.08 -1.24
C ASP A 18 12.27 5.73 -2.17
N VAL A 19 11.41 6.71 -2.40
CA VAL A 19 10.18 6.54 -3.18
C VAL A 19 10.48 6.18 -4.63
N GLY A 20 11.51 6.80 -5.21
CA GLY A 20 11.91 6.50 -6.58
C GLY A 20 12.31 5.04 -6.75
N LEU A 21 13.13 4.51 -5.85
CA LEU A 21 13.54 3.12 -5.88
C LEU A 21 12.33 2.20 -5.65
N ALA A 22 11.46 2.55 -4.68
CA ALA A 22 10.27 1.75 -4.40
C ALA A 22 9.41 1.59 -5.65
N PHE A 23 9.13 2.68 -6.36
CA PHE A 23 8.31 2.62 -7.56
C PHE A 23 9.02 1.97 -8.75
N SER A 24 10.35 1.86 -8.72
CA SER A 24 11.08 1.15 -9.78
C SER A 24 10.73 -0.34 -9.82
N PHE A 25 10.19 -0.89 -8.75
CA PHE A 25 9.74 -2.29 -8.70
C PHE A 25 8.35 -2.50 -9.30
N PHE A 26 7.66 -1.43 -9.65
CA PHE A 26 6.31 -1.50 -10.24
C PHE A 26 6.37 -1.50 -11.76
N SER A 27 5.45 -2.26 -12.37
CA SER A 27 5.19 -2.12 -13.79
C SER A 27 4.59 -0.74 -14.06
N PRO A 28 4.91 -0.09 -15.20
CA PRO A 28 4.27 1.19 -15.54
C PRO A 28 2.74 1.13 -15.59
N ASN A 29 2.17 -0.07 -15.80
CA ASN A 29 0.73 -0.28 -15.90
C ASN A 29 0.15 -0.93 -14.64
N ALA A 30 0.88 -0.91 -13.52
CA ALA A 30 0.41 -1.51 -12.28
C ALA A 30 -0.92 -0.91 -11.84
N GLN A 31 -1.75 -1.74 -11.21
CA GLN A 31 -3.03 -1.30 -10.67
C GLN A 31 -3.05 -1.48 -9.16
N TRP A 32 -3.43 -0.42 -8.46
CA TRP A 32 -3.56 -0.41 -7.01
C TRP A 32 -5.03 -0.33 -6.65
N HIS A 33 -5.54 -1.35 -5.96
CA HIS A 33 -6.95 -1.44 -5.59
C HIS A 33 -7.11 -0.99 -4.14
N GLN A 34 -7.42 0.30 -3.96
CA GLN A 34 -7.65 0.87 -2.63
C GLN A 34 -9.09 0.61 -2.22
N PRO A 35 -9.30 -0.10 -1.10
CA PRO A 35 -10.64 -0.56 -0.74
C PRO A 35 -11.51 0.55 -0.13
N GLY A 36 -12.79 0.23 0.07
CA GLY A 36 -13.70 1.08 0.80
C GLY A 36 -14.39 2.14 -0.05
N SER A 37 -14.93 3.14 0.64
CA SER A 37 -15.67 4.24 0.03
C SER A 37 -15.26 5.58 0.65
N HIS A 38 -13.98 5.88 0.61
CA HIS A 38 -13.42 7.15 1.08
C HIS A 38 -12.75 7.88 -0.09
N LYS A 39 -12.20 9.06 0.16
CA LYS A 39 -11.68 9.91 -0.93
C LYS A 39 -10.50 9.30 -1.71
N PHE A 40 -9.80 8.32 -1.14
CA PHE A 40 -8.70 7.64 -1.83
C PHE A 40 -9.09 6.29 -2.41
N SER A 41 -10.34 5.83 -2.21
CA SER A 41 -10.79 4.53 -2.69
C SER A 41 -10.82 4.43 -4.21
N GLY A 42 -10.78 3.20 -4.71
CA GLY A 42 -10.88 2.91 -6.13
C GLY A 42 -9.60 2.35 -6.72
N VAL A 43 -9.64 2.05 -8.00
CA VAL A 43 -8.50 1.51 -8.72
C VAL A 43 -7.65 2.67 -9.25
N LYS A 44 -6.36 2.67 -8.87
CA LYS A 44 -5.38 3.64 -9.38
C LYS A 44 -4.51 2.93 -10.40
N SER A 45 -4.59 3.35 -11.65
CA SER A 45 -3.87 2.72 -12.75
C SER A 45 -2.63 3.53 -13.09
N GLY A 46 -1.47 2.87 -13.06
CA GLY A 46 -0.19 3.46 -13.37
C GLY A 46 0.51 4.10 -12.18
N ILE A 47 1.82 4.24 -12.31
CA ILE A 47 2.68 4.74 -11.23
C ILE A 47 2.31 6.16 -10.81
N GLU A 48 1.96 7.01 -11.77
CA GLU A 48 1.61 8.40 -11.48
C GLU A 48 0.36 8.49 -10.58
N ALA A 49 -0.70 7.74 -10.92
CA ALA A 49 -1.93 7.73 -10.13
C ALA A 49 -1.70 7.14 -8.73
N ILE A 50 -0.91 6.06 -8.66
CA ILE A 50 -0.57 5.43 -7.38
C ILE A 50 0.23 6.40 -6.51
N GLY A 51 1.23 7.06 -7.09
CA GLY A 51 2.06 8.03 -6.39
C GLY A 51 1.25 9.22 -5.89
N LYS A 52 0.31 9.70 -6.69
CA LYS A 52 -0.57 10.82 -6.30
C LYS A 52 -1.45 10.43 -5.12
N MET A 53 -1.99 9.22 -5.12
CA MET A 53 -2.81 8.72 -4.02
C MET A 53 -1.98 8.62 -2.73
N LEU A 54 -0.81 7.98 -2.79
CA LEU A 54 0.06 7.81 -1.63
C LEU A 54 0.55 9.17 -1.10
N GLY A 55 0.90 10.09 -2.01
CA GLY A 55 1.27 11.45 -1.63
C GLY A 55 0.13 12.20 -0.97
N GLY A 56 -1.11 12.01 -1.45
CA GLY A 56 -2.30 12.58 -0.84
C GLY A 56 -2.55 12.06 0.57
N MET A 57 -2.31 10.76 0.78
CA MET A 57 -2.42 10.17 2.11
C MET A 57 -1.39 10.75 3.08
N MET A 58 -0.15 10.94 2.63
CA MET A 58 0.89 11.56 3.45
C MET A 58 0.56 13.02 3.77
N GLU A 59 0.04 13.76 2.80
CA GLU A 59 -0.36 15.15 3.01
C GLU A 59 -1.53 15.24 3.99
N ALA A 60 -2.57 14.41 3.80
CA ALA A 60 -3.74 14.42 4.68
C ALA A 60 -3.39 14.11 6.13
N THR A 61 -2.41 13.25 6.36
CA THR A 61 -1.96 12.87 7.70
C THR A 61 -0.80 13.71 8.20
N GLN A 62 -0.37 14.71 7.43
CA GLN A 62 0.78 15.56 7.75
C GLN A 62 2.03 14.73 8.09
N GLY A 63 2.24 13.68 7.31
CA GLY A 63 3.42 12.81 7.44
C GLY A 63 3.32 11.78 8.57
N THR A 64 2.19 11.66 9.24
CA THR A 64 2.05 10.68 10.33
C THR A 64 1.68 9.28 9.85
N PHE A 65 1.27 9.14 8.59
CA PHE A 65 0.88 7.83 8.07
C PHE A 65 2.09 6.90 8.02
N GLU A 66 1.92 5.72 8.59
CA GLU A 66 2.98 4.73 8.69
C GLU A 66 2.40 3.36 8.41
N LEU A 67 3.13 2.57 7.62
CA LEU A 67 2.76 1.19 7.31
C LEU A 67 3.95 0.29 7.59
N LYS A 68 3.70 -0.76 8.35
CA LYS A 68 4.74 -1.72 8.76
C LYS A 68 4.29 -3.15 8.52
N PRO A 69 5.19 -4.06 8.16
CA PRO A 69 4.88 -5.48 8.18
C PRO A 69 4.45 -5.92 9.59
N TYR A 70 3.42 -6.76 9.66
CA TYR A 70 2.88 -7.27 10.91
C TYR A 70 2.88 -8.80 10.92
N GLY A 71 3.63 -9.40 10.04
CA GLY A 71 3.76 -10.83 9.91
C GLY A 71 4.66 -11.17 8.74
N ASN A 72 4.80 -12.44 8.46
CA ASN A 72 5.65 -12.91 7.38
C ASN A 72 4.98 -12.76 6.02
N LEU A 73 5.80 -12.40 5.03
CA LEU A 73 5.35 -12.41 3.64
C LEU A 73 5.14 -13.85 3.20
N MET A 74 3.95 -14.14 2.68
CA MET A 74 3.56 -15.47 2.24
C MET A 74 3.35 -15.47 0.74
N VAL A 75 3.98 -16.43 0.05
CA VAL A 75 4.01 -16.45 -1.42
C VAL A 75 3.29 -17.68 -1.95
N ASN A 76 2.49 -17.47 -2.99
CA ASN A 76 1.85 -18.53 -3.74
C ASN A 76 1.95 -18.19 -5.23
N GLY A 77 2.86 -18.88 -5.95
CA GLY A 77 3.10 -18.61 -7.36
C GLY A 77 3.60 -17.18 -7.58
N ASN A 78 2.87 -16.40 -8.35
CA ASN A 78 3.19 -14.99 -8.61
C ASN A 78 2.46 -14.02 -7.67
N MET A 79 1.80 -14.54 -6.65
CA MET A 79 1.09 -13.73 -5.67
C MET A 79 1.81 -13.77 -4.32
N ALA A 80 1.79 -12.65 -3.61
CA ALA A 80 2.39 -12.55 -2.28
C ALA A 80 1.45 -11.77 -1.36
N ALA A 81 1.22 -12.29 -0.16
CA ALA A 81 0.34 -11.67 0.83
C ALA A 81 1.17 -11.26 2.04
N LEU A 82 1.01 -10.02 2.46
CA LEU A 82 1.74 -9.47 3.60
C LEU A 82 0.76 -8.93 4.64
N PRO A 83 0.74 -9.50 5.85
CA PRO A 83 0.03 -8.86 6.95
C PRO A 83 0.72 -7.54 7.28
N VAL A 84 -0.06 -6.47 7.42
CA VAL A 84 0.47 -5.13 7.69
C VAL A 84 -0.28 -4.50 8.84
N ARG A 85 0.36 -3.51 9.45
CA ARG A 85 -0.26 -2.62 10.42
C ARG A 85 -0.05 -1.20 9.92
N PHE A 86 -1.12 -0.41 9.90
CA PHE A 86 -1.02 0.97 9.47
C PHE A 86 -1.65 1.90 10.50
N SER A 87 -1.08 3.10 10.58
CA SER A 87 -1.49 4.09 11.57
C SER A 87 -1.32 5.49 11.01
N GLY A 88 -2.03 6.43 11.60
CA GLY A 88 -1.93 7.83 11.21
C GLY A 88 -2.91 8.69 11.99
N THR A 89 -2.77 10.01 11.80
CA THR A 89 -3.61 11.01 12.47
C THR A 89 -4.06 12.06 11.47
N ILE A 90 -5.35 12.35 11.44
CA ILE A 90 -5.90 13.47 10.68
C ILE A 90 -6.71 14.31 11.67
N GLU A 91 -6.22 15.52 12.01
CA GLU A 91 -6.84 16.36 13.02
C GLU A 91 -6.96 15.61 14.35
N ASP A 92 -8.19 15.38 14.83
CA ASP A 92 -8.44 14.65 16.09
C ASP A 92 -8.78 13.18 15.84
N ARG A 93 -8.71 12.72 14.58
CA ARG A 93 -8.98 11.32 14.22
C ARG A 93 -7.68 10.53 14.17
N ASN A 94 -7.70 9.36 14.75
CA ASN A 94 -6.56 8.44 14.74
C ASN A 94 -6.98 7.10 14.17
N ILE A 95 -6.05 6.45 13.47
CA ILE A 95 -6.23 5.08 13.03
C ILE A 95 -4.99 4.28 13.41
N ASP A 96 -5.20 3.03 13.80
CA ASP A 96 -4.14 2.08 14.07
C ASP A 96 -4.78 0.70 13.91
N MET A 97 -4.56 0.08 12.75
CA MET A 97 -5.22 -1.19 12.47
C MET A 97 -4.36 -2.11 11.62
N THR A 98 -4.75 -3.37 11.59
CA THR A 98 -4.10 -4.37 10.77
C THR A 98 -4.88 -4.57 9.47
N GLY A 99 -4.20 -5.12 8.49
CA GLY A 99 -4.79 -5.45 7.19
C GLY A 99 -3.88 -6.40 6.44
N ILE A 100 -4.22 -6.62 5.19
CA ILE A 100 -3.42 -7.46 4.30
C ILE A 100 -3.15 -6.67 3.02
N ASP A 101 -1.89 -6.66 2.58
CA ASP A 101 -1.51 -6.20 1.25
C ASP A 101 -1.23 -7.43 0.41
N LEU A 102 -1.98 -7.58 -0.69
CA LEU A 102 -1.81 -8.68 -1.63
C LEU A 102 -1.17 -8.14 -2.90
N PHE A 103 -0.04 -8.73 -3.30
CA PHE A 103 0.74 -8.28 -4.46
C PHE A 103 0.71 -9.32 -5.56
N GLU A 104 0.62 -8.85 -6.80
CA GLU A 104 0.84 -9.68 -7.97
C GLU A 104 2.15 -9.25 -8.62
N VAL A 105 3.00 -10.22 -8.95
CA VAL A 105 4.30 -9.95 -9.57
C VAL A 105 4.39 -10.74 -10.88
N ASN A 106 4.65 -10.03 -11.98
CA ASN A 106 4.84 -10.65 -13.29
C ASN A 106 6.09 -10.07 -13.93
N LYS A 107 6.91 -10.95 -14.51
CA LYS A 107 8.14 -10.56 -15.22
C LYS A 107 9.03 -9.64 -14.39
N GLY A 108 9.13 -9.93 -13.10
CA GLY A 108 10.01 -9.19 -12.20
C GLY A 108 9.49 -7.83 -11.75
N LYS A 109 8.21 -7.53 -11.99
CA LYS A 109 7.60 -6.24 -11.59
C LYS A 109 6.29 -6.47 -10.86
N ILE A 110 5.96 -5.57 -9.95
CA ILE A 110 4.65 -5.56 -9.29
C ILE A 110 3.64 -5.04 -10.29
N THR A 111 2.63 -5.86 -10.60
CA THR A 111 1.59 -5.54 -11.57
C THR A 111 0.25 -5.24 -10.93
N GLY A 112 0.05 -5.61 -9.69
CA GLY A 112 -1.19 -5.33 -8.98
C GLY A 112 -0.99 -5.36 -7.48
N VAL A 113 -1.77 -4.53 -6.79
CA VAL A 113 -1.81 -4.49 -5.34
C VAL A 113 -3.28 -4.42 -4.92
N TRP A 114 -3.68 -5.30 -4.00
CA TRP A 114 -5.02 -5.32 -3.42
C TRP A 114 -4.88 -5.21 -1.92
N LEU A 115 -5.62 -4.28 -1.31
CA LEU A 115 -5.53 -4.03 0.12
C LEU A 115 -6.81 -4.48 0.82
N PHE A 116 -6.64 -5.03 2.01
CA PHE A 116 -7.75 -5.47 2.85
C PHE A 116 -7.56 -4.85 4.23
N SER A 117 -8.60 -4.18 4.73
CA SER A 117 -8.58 -3.57 6.05
C SER A 117 -9.37 -4.43 7.04
N ASP A 118 -8.85 -4.56 8.25
CA ASP A 118 -9.51 -5.30 9.30
C ASP A 118 -10.90 -4.73 9.62
N ASP A 119 -11.02 -3.40 9.56
CA ASP A 119 -12.29 -2.69 9.79
C ASP A 119 -12.43 -1.59 8.73
N GLN A 120 -13.10 -1.92 7.63
CA GLN A 120 -13.22 -0.99 6.51
C GLN A 120 -14.04 0.25 6.85
N GLU A 121 -15.07 0.11 7.68
CA GLU A 121 -15.88 1.26 8.10
C GLU A 121 -15.02 2.27 8.88
N LEU A 122 -14.17 1.77 9.76
CA LEU A 122 -13.27 2.62 10.52
C LEU A 122 -12.28 3.34 9.59
N GLU A 123 -11.73 2.65 8.63
CA GLU A 123 -10.82 3.26 7.65
C GLU A 123 -11.55 4.33 6.82
N ASP A 124 -12.75 4.03 6.34
CA ASP A 124 -13.52 4.99 5.55
C ASP A 124 -13.79 6.27 6.34
N ASN A 125 -14.12 6.13 7.62
CA ASN A 125 -14.35 7.29 8.48
C ASN A 125 -13.07 8.08 8.76
N PHE A 126 -11.95 7.39 8.85
CA PHE A 126 -10.66 8.05 9.06
C PHE A 126 -10.27 8.94 7.88
N TRP A 127 -10.27 8.39 6.67
CA TRP A 127 -9.88 9.16 5.48
C TRP A 127 -10.93 10.21 5.11
N GLY A 128 -12.21 9.88 5.30
CA GLY A 128 -13.31 10.78 4.96
C GLY A 128 -13.62 10.79 3.47
N LYS A 129 -14.49 11.67 3.08
CA LYS A 129 -14.94 11.75 1.68
C LYS A 129 -14.29 12.88 0.91
#